data_777c394c7453fc8de51321f85d4846a3
#
_entry.id   777c394c7453fc8de51321f85d4846a3
#
_cell.length_a   1.000
_cell.length_b   1.000
_cell.length_c   1.000
_cell.angle_alpha   90.00
_cell.angle_beta   90.00
_cell.angle_gamma   90.00
#
_symmetry.space_group_name_H-M   'P 1'
#
loop_
_entity.id
_entity.type
_entity.pdbx_description
1 polymer ?
#
loop_
_entity_poly.entity_id
_entity_poly.type
_entity_poly.pdbx_seq_one_letter_code
_entity_poly.pdbx_strand_id
1 'polypeptide(L)'
;LIATTPAFGGRDDSFRQAFVAARLGPLDAGADMATLAQQAIPAIIGPAASAEMRQLAIAAMGRIDETAFRQIVSCLVTFNRRADQHRISQPCCLIAGSHDTNSPARVMAKMADGLANATFHIVDQAGHLVNSECPETVNAILTAFFNRVENKQDG
;
A
#
# COMPACT_ATOMS: atom_id res chain seq x y z
N LEU A 1 9.47 2.78 -0.42
CA LEU A 1 8.16 2.73 0.25
C LEU A 1 7.07 2.92 -0.79
N ILE A 2 6.27 1.90 -1.05
CA ILE A 2 5.25 1.91 -2.10
C ILE A 2 3.88 1.73 -1.45
N ALA A 3 2.91 2.59 -1.79
CA ALA A 3 1.50 2.51 -1.38
C ALA A 3 1.34 2.18 0.12
N THR A 4 1.97 2.96 1.01
CA THR A 4 2.02 2.68 2.44
C THR A 4 1.77 3.92 3.29
N THR A 5 1.58 3.70 4.59
CA THR A 5 1.41 4.78 5.58
C THR A 5 2.26 4.49 6.82
N PRO A 6 2.65 5.51 7.61
CA PRO A 6 3.47 5.31 8.81
C PRO A 6 2.68 4.76 9.99
N ALA A 7 1.36 4.72 9.88
CA ALA A 7 0.46 4.19 10.90
C ALA A 7 -0.92 3.89 10.32
N PHE A 8 -1.66 3.00 10.95
CA PHE A 8 -3.07 2.85 10.67
C PHE A 8 -3.83 4.16 10.88
N GLY A 9 -4.65 4.55 9.90
CA GLY A 9 -5.23 5.89 9.83
C GLY A 9 -6.34 6.21 10.83
N GLY A 10 -6.87 5.20 11.51
CA GLY A 10 -7.98 5.37 12.44
C GLY A 10 -7.60 6.16 13.67
N ARG A 11 -8.39 7.18 14.02
CA ARG A 11 -8.19 8.00 15.19
C ARG A 11 -8.92 7.46 16.43
N ASP A 12 -9.96 6.66 16.21
CA ASP A 12 -10.81 6.11 17.25
C ASP A 12 -11.09 4.61 17.03
N ASP A 13 -11.64 3.99 18.04
CA ASP A 13 -11.94 2.55 18.01
C ASP A 13 -13.08 2.22 17.06
N SER A 14 -14.00 3.14 16.81
CA SER A 14 -15.13 2.92 15.88
C SER A 14 -14.62 2.73 14.44
N PHE A 15 -13.66 3.53 14.02
CA PHE A 15 -13.04 3.39 12.70
C PHE A 15 -12.28 2.05 12.57
N ARG A 16 -11.55 1.65 13.64
CA ARG A 16 -10.83 0.36 13.65
C ARG A 16 -11.80 -0.81 13.55
N GLN A 17 -12.87 -0.78 14.34
CA GLN A 17 -13.92 -1.80 14.32
C GLN A 17 -14.59 -1.89 12.94
N ALA A 18 -14.97 -0.75 12.35
CA ALA A 18 -15.54 -0.71 11.02
C ALA A 18 -14.59 -1.25 9.95
N PHE A 19 -13.29 -0.91 10.05
CA PHE A 19 -12.26 -1.43 9.15
C PHE A 19 -12.12 -2.96 9.24
N VAL A 20 -12.08 -3.51 10.46
CA VAL A 20 -11.99 -4.95 10.69
C VAL A 20 -13.27 -5.64 10.19
N ALA A 21 -14.44 -5.12 10.56
CA ALA A 21 -15.72 -5.67 10.14
C ALA A 21 -15.89 -5.70 8.61
N ALA A 22 -15.47 -4.66 7.91
CA ALA A 22 -15.54 -4.61 6.45
C ALA A 22 -14.64 -5.67 5.77
N ARG A 23 -13.56 -6.10 6.42
CA ARG A 23 -12.60 -7.06 5.86
C ARG A 23 -12.82 -8.49 6.33
N LEU A 24 -13.24 -8.68 7.56
CA LEU A 24 -13.45 -10.01 8.14
C LEU A 24 -14.91 -10.44 8.14
N GLY A 25 -15.86 -9.49 8.10
CA GLY A 25 -17.29 -9.78 8.11
C GLY A 25 -17.76 -10.76 7.02
N PRO A 26 -17.32 -10.63 5.76
CA PRO A 26 -17.64 -11.63 4.73
C PRO A 26 -17.17 -13.05 5.09
N LEU A 27 -15.96 -13.18 5.65
CA LEU A 27 -15.42 -14.47 6.10
C LEU A 27 -16.19 -15.02 7.30
N ASP A 28 -16.57 -14.15 8.24
CA ASP A 28 -17.40 -14.51 9.39
C ASP A 28 -18.81 -14.96 8.97
N ALA A 29 -19.29 -14.47 7.84
CA ALA A 29 -20.55 -14.90 7.20
C ALA A 29 -20.40 -16.14 6.31
N GLY A 30 -19.23 -16.79 6.28
CA GLY A 30 -18.97 -18.02 5.55
C GLY A 30 -18.48 -17.87 4.11
N ALA A 31 -18.11 -16.64 3.67
CA ALA A 31 -17.42 -16.46 2.40
C ALA A 31 -16.00 -17.04 2.48
N ASP A 32 -15.46 -17.48 1.36
CA ASP A 32 -14.06 -17.89 1.25
C ASP A 32 -13.16 -16.72 0.78
N MET A 33 -11.85 -16.92 0.83
CA MET A 33 -10.87 -15.93 0.39
C MET A 33 -10.98 -15.59 -1.10
N ALA A 34 -11.44 -16.51 -1.94
CA ALA A 34 -11.63 -16.26 -3.37
C ALA A 34 -12.78 -15.28 -3.58
N THR A 35 -13.90 -15.47 -2.89
CA THR A 35 -15.04 -14.55 -2.89
C THR A 35 -14.67 -13.17 -2.34
N LEU A 36 -13.94 -13.14 -1.23
CA LEU A 36 -13.46 -11.89 -0.65
C LEU A 36 -12.55 -11.13 -1.63
N ALA A 37 -11.65 -11.80 -2.33
CA ALA A 37 -10.74 -11.21 -3.31
C ALA A 37 -11.49 -10.57 -4.49
N GLN A 38 -12.55 -11.18 -4.97
CA GLN A 38 -13.43 -10.65 -6.02
C GLN A 38 -14.04 -9.30 -5.66
N GLN A 39 -14.32 -9.08 -4.40
CA GLN A 39 -14.91 -7.84 -3.89
C GLN A 39 -13.84 -6.80 -3.54
N ALA A 40 -12.74 -7.23 -2.91
CA ALA A 40 -11.74 -6.34 -2.35
C ALA A 40 -10.81 -5.72 -3.41
N ILE A 41 -10.33 -6.52 -4.38
CA ILE A 41 -9.36 -6.04 -5.37
C ILE A 41 -9.91 -4.90 -6.24
N PRO A 42 -11.13 -4.99 -6.82
CA PRO A 42 -11.67 -3.88 -7.61
C PRO A 42 -11.81 -2.57 -6.86
N ALA A 43 -11.96 -2.63 -5.53
CA ALA A 43 -12.13 -1.44 -4.69
C ALA A 43 -10.82 -0.68 -4.41
N ILE A 44 -9.67 -1.30 -4.64
CA ILE A 44 -8.35 -0.73 -4.29
C ILE A 44 -7.45 -0.43 -5.49
N ILE A 45 -7.79 -0.91 -6.68
CA ILE A 45 -7.05 -0.64 -7.91
C ILE A 45 -7.59 0.60 -8.63
N GLY A 46 -6.71 1.26 -9.39
CA GLY A 46 -7.05 2.44 -10.19
C GLY A 46 -7.44 2.12 -11.63
N PRO A 47 -7.75 3.17 -12.41
CA PRO A 47 -8.11 3.04 -13.84
C PRO A 47 -7.01 2.45 -14.72
N ALA A 48 -5.73 2.60 -14.34
CA ALA A 48 -4.60 2.04 -15.09
C ALA A 48 -4.51 0.50 -15.03
N ALA A 49 -5.24 -0.13 -14.11
CA ALA A 49 -5.21 -1.58 -13.92
C ALA A 49 -5.78 -2.31 -15.15
N SER A 50 -4.95 -3.10 -15.84
CA SER A 50 -5.40 -3.97 -16.92
C SER A 50 -6.32 -5.09 -16.42
N ALA A 51 -7.13 -5.65 -17.31
CA ALA A 51 -7.98 -6.79 -16.96
C ALA A 51 -7.15 -8.00 -16.50
N GLU A 52 -6.00 -8.24 -17.13
CA GLU A 52 -5.08 -9.32 -16.77
C GLU A 52 -4.49 -9.10 -15.37
N MET A 53 -3.97 -7.90 -15.08
CA MET A 53 -3.45 -7.55 -13.75
C MET A 53 -4.52 -7.73 -12.68
N ARG A 54 -5.74 -7.28 -12.95
CA ARG A 54 -6.88 -7.46 -12.02
C ARG A 54 -7.13 -8.93 -11.70
N GLN A 55 -7.16 -9.80 -12.71
CA GLN A 55 -7.37 -11.24 -12.52
C GLN A 55 -6.22 -11.87 -11.74
N LEU A 56 -4.99 -11.50 -12.04
CA LEU A 56 -3.81 -11.99 -11.28
C LEU A 56 -3.87 -11.55 -9.81
N ALA A 57 -4.24 -10.31 -9.53
CA ALA A 57 -4.38 -9.81 -8.16
C ALA A 57 -5.50 -10.53 -7.39
N ILE A 58 -6.66 -10.74 -8.02
CA ILE A 58 -7.76 -11.53 -7.43
C ILE A 58 -7.29 -12.95 -7.12
N ALA A 59 -6.65 -13.62 -8.09
CA ALA A 59 -6.16 -14.98 -7.92
C ALA A 59 -5.08 -15.07 -6.83
N ALA A 60 -4.19 -14.07 -6.72
CA ALA A 60 -3.17 -14.02 -5.69
C ALA A 60 -3.78 -13.86 -4.30
N MET A 61 -4.70 -12.91 -4.12
CA MET A 61 -5.38 -12.68 -2.85
C MET A 61 -6.24 -13.89 -2.45
N GLY A 62 -6.93 -14.51 -3.41
CA GLY A 62 -7.77 -15.69 -3.15
C GLY A 62 -7.02 -16.95 -2.67
N ARG A 63 -5.68 -16.97 -2.81
CA ARG A 63 -4.81 -18.07 -2.32
C ARG A 63 -4.21 -17.79 -0.94
N ILE A 64 -4.43 -16.63 -0.36
CA ILE A 64 -3.94 -16.33 0.99
C ILE A 64 -4.66 -17.26 1.99
N ASP A 65 -3.91 -17.81 2.91
CA ASP A 65 -4.50 -18.56 4.03
C ASP A 65 -5.39 -17.63 4.87
N GLU A 66 -6.62 -18.07 5.16
CA GLU A 66 -7.59 -17.25 5.90
C GLU A 66 -7.09 -16.85 7.28
N THR A 67 -6.43 -17.78 7.99
CA THR A 67 -5.89 -17.51 9.32
C THR A 67 -4.81 -16.43 9.26
N ALA A 68 -3.91 -16.55 8.29
CA ALA A 68 -2.89 -15.52 8.05
C ALA A 68 -3.50 -14.16 7.69
N PHE A 69 -4.53 -14.13 6.84
CA PHE A 69 -5.24 -12.88 6.51
C PHE A 69 -5.86 -12.22 7.73
N ARG A 70 -6.54 -12.98 8.59
CA ARG A 70 -7.12 -12.49 9.85
C ARG A 70 -6.06 -11.91 10.78
N GLN A 71 -4.91 -12.56 10.90
CA GLN A 71 -3.78 -12.07 11.70
C GLN A 71 -3.20 -10.78 11.13
N ILE A 72 -3.05 -10.66 9.81
CA ILE A 72 -2.57 -9.45 9.13
C ILE A 72 -3.53 -8.28 9.39
N VAL A 73 -4.83 -8.48 9.24
CA VAL A 73 -5.84 -7.43 9.51
C VAL A 73 -5.77 -6.97 10.96
N SER A 74 -5.64 -7.90 11.92
CA SER A 74 -5.53 -7.59 13.36
C SER A 74 -4.24 -6.83 13.69
N CYS A 75 -3.11 -7.19 13.06
CA CYS A 75 -1.83 -6.50 13.22
C CYS A 75 -1.90 -5.08 12.62
N LEU A 76 -2.51 -4.94 11.44
CA LEU A 76 -2.57 -3.68 10.71
C LEU A 76 -3.25 -2.57 11.51
N VAL A 77 -4.35 -2.87 12.21
CA VAL A 77 -5.12 -1.85 12.97
C VAL A 77 -4.40 -1.35 14.21
N THR A 78 -3.35 -2.02 14.67
CA THR A 78 -2.53 -1.62 15.81
C THR A 78 -1.23 -0.92 15.42
N PHE A 79 -0.90 -0.91 14.12
CA PHE A 79 0.36 -0.40 13.62
C PHE A 79 0.46 1.12 13.74
N ASN A 80 1.55 1.61 14.39
CA ASN A 80 1.88 3.02 14.47
C ASN A 80 3.40 3.24 14.61
N ARG A 81 4.01 3.80 13.56
CA ARG A 81 5.45 4.15 13.50
C ARG A 81 5.69 5.62 13.17
N ARG A 82 4.69 6.48 13.39
CA ARG A 82 4.83 7.92 13.11
C ARG A 82 5.98 8.55 13.89
N ALA A 83 6.10 8.18 15.17
CA ALA A 83 7.13 8.73 16.04
C ALA A 83 8.56 8.27 15.66
N ASP A 84 8.70 7.21 14.89
CA ASP A 84 10.01 6.63 14.55
C ASP A 84 10.58 7.15 13.22
N GLN A 85 9.80 7.89 12.42
CA GLN A 85 10.21 8.32 11.08
C GLN A 85 11.48 9.19 11.10
N HIS A 86 11.63 10.07 12.08
CA HIS A 86 12.81 10.93 12.22
C HIS A 86 14.12 10.16 12.44
N ARG A 87 14.05 8.88 12.79
CA ARG A 87 15.22 8.00 12.98
C ARG A 87 15.71 7.38 11.67
N ILE A 88 14.96 7.53 10.58
CA ILE A 88 15.33 7.01 9.26
C ILE A 88 16.22 8.03 8.58
N SER A 89 17.52 7.76 8.52
CA SER A 89 18.53 8.60 7.86
C SER A 89 18.84 8.16 6.44
N GLN A 90 18.47 6.94 6.06
CA GLN A 90 18.72 6.37 4.76
C GLN A 90 17.96 7.12 3.65
N PRO A 91 18.48 7.12 2.43
CA PRO A 91 17.72 7.58 1.27
C PRO A 91 16.41 6.81 1.14
N CYS A 92 15.30 7.53 0.96
CA CYS A 92 13.97 6.96 0.82
C CYS A 92 13.33 7.40 -0.49
N CYS A 93 12.76 6.43 -1.23
CA CYS A 93 11.86 6.71 -2.36
C CYS A 93 10.44 6.32 -1.95
N LEU A 94 9.50 7.25 -2.04
CA LEU A 94 8.10 7.02 -1.76
C LEU A 94 7.31 7.11 -3.07
N ILE A 95 6.46 6.12 -3.33
CA ILE A 95 5.64 6.04 -4.54
C ILE A 95 4.19 5.77 -4.16
N ALA A 96 3.29 6.64 -4.59
CA ALA A 96 1.85 6.54 -4.35
C ALA A 96 1.07 6.47 -5.68
N GLY A 97 -0.03 5.75 -5.70
CA GLY A 97 -1.03 5.86 -6.77
C GLY A 97 -1.94 7.06 -6.55
N SER A 98 -2.32 7.79 -7.61
CA SER A 98 -3.21 8.95 -7.50
C SER A 98 -4.64 8.56 -7.07
N HIS A 99 -5.04 7.32 -7.32
CA HIS A 99 -6.35 6.75 -6.96
C HIS A 99 -6.30 5.85 -5.71
N ASP A 100 -5.17 5.78 -5.00
CA ASP A 100 -5.06 4.96 -3.79
C ASP A 100 -5.85 5.58 -2.62
N THR A 101 -6.92 4.90 -2.21
CA THR A 101 -7.76 5.28 -1.07
C THR A 101 -7.29 4.68 0.26
N ASN A 102 -6.49 3.60 0.21
CA ASN A 102 -5.95 2.96 1.42
C ASN A 102 -4.73 3.71 1.97
N SER A 103 -3.83 4.14 1.07
CA SER A 103 -2.63 4.92 1.38
C SER A 103 -2.61 6.20 0.54
N PRO A 104 -3.50 7.15 0.79
CA PRO A 104 -3.68 8.31 -0.07
C PRO A 104 -2.39 9.11 -0.27
N ALA A 105 -2.14 9.58 -1.49
CA ALA A 105 -0.94 10.31 -1.87
C ALA A 105 -0.62 11.48 -0.91
N ARG A 106 -1.66 12.19 -0.40
CA ARG A 106 -1.48 13.26 0.59
C ARG A 106 -0.87 12.78 1.92
N VAL A 107 -1.14 11.52 2.32
CA VAL A 107 -0.58 10.93 3.54
C VAL A 107 0.87 10.55 3.32
N MET A 108 1.18 9.98 2.16
CA MET A 108 2.55 9.65 1.77
C MET A 108 3.42 10.90 1.56
N ALA A 109 2.86 11.99 1.02
CA ALA A 109 3.56 13.28 0.94
C ALA A 109 3.99 13.78 2.32
N LYS A 110 3.06 13.80 3.30
CA LYS A 110 3.40 14.15 4.70
C LYS A 110 4.42 13.20 5.33
N MET A 111 4.40 11.93 4.95
CA MET A 111 5.42 10.98 5.38
C MET A 111 6.78 11.34 4.79
N ALA A 112 6.85 11.71 3.52
CA ALA A 112 8.08 12.15 2.87
C ALA A 112 8.65 13.42 3.52
N ASP A 113 7.79 14.40 3.85
CA ASP A 113 8.18 15.63 4.55
C ASP A 113 8.81 15.36 5.94
N GLY A 114 8.42 14.25 6.58
CA GLY A 114 8.95 13.83 7.88
C GLY A 114 10.24 13.01 7.82
N LEU A 115 10.75 12.68 6.63
CA LEU A 115 11.95 11.90 6.40
C LEU A 115 13.11 12.82 5.95
N ALA A 116 14.29 12.64 6.54
CA ALA A 116 15.45 13.52 6.30
C ALA A 116 15.96 13.47 4.85
N ASN A 117 15.81 12.35 4.16
CA ASN A 117 16.37 12.12 2.81
C ASN A 117 15.37 11.34 1.94
N ALA A 118 14.25 11.98 1.60
CA ALA A 118 13.18 11.34 0.85
C ALA A 118 12.93 12.01 -0.52
N THR A 119 12.48 11.19 -1.48
CA THR A 119 11.81 11.64 -2.70
C THR A 119 10.42 11.06 -2.74
N PHE A 120 9.47 11.83 -3.28
CA PHE A 120 8.09 11.41 -3.38
C PHE A 120 7.61 11.50 -4.82
N HIS A 121 6.92 10.46 -5.28
CA HIS A 121 6.39 10.33 -6.62
C HIS A 121 4.92 9.91 -6.56
N ILE A 122 4.10 10.50 -7.43
CA ILE A 122 2.71 10.08 -7.65
C ILE A 122 2.62 9.46 -9.04
N VAL A 123 2.06 8.26 -9.12
CA VAL A 123 1.77 7.58 -10.39
C VAL A 123 0.30 7.81 -10.71
N ASP A 124 0.06 8.51 -11.83
CA ASP A 124 -1.30 8.84 -12.23
C ASP A 124 -2.09 7.59 -12.64
N GLN A 125 -3.41 7.65 -12.46
CA GLN A 125 -4.37 6.57 -12.74
C GLN A 125 -4.14 5.26 -11.98
N ALA A 126 -3.12 5.14 -11.10
CA ALA A 126 -2.86 3.95 -10.31
C ALA A 126 -3.55 4.01 -8.94
N GLY A 127 -3.97 2.85 -8.45
CA GLY A 127 -4.51 2.64 -7.11
C GLY A 127 -3.46 2.11 -6.13
N HIS A 128 -3.89 1.20 -5.25
CA HIS A 128 -3.07 0.66 -4.16
C HIS A 128 -2.00 -0.34 -4.63
N LEU A 129 -2.24 -1.03 -5.73
CA LEU A 129 -1.29 -1.98 -6.31
C LEU A 129 -0.41 -1.31 -7.38
N VAL A 130 0.03 -0.09 -7.12
CA VAL A 130 0.68 0.81 -8.07
C VAL A 130 1.83 0.17 -8.84
N ASN A 131 2.63 -0.68 -8.20
CA ASN A 131 3.73 -1.41 -8.82
C ASN A 131 3.27 -2.49 -9.83
N SER A 132 2.08 -3.01 -9.64
CA SER A 132 1.46 -3.99 -10.55
C SER A 132 0.58 -3.34 -11.61
N GLU A 133 0.01 -2.19 -11.28
CA GLU A 133 -0.84 -1.41 -12.19
C GLU A 133 -0.03 -0.63 -13.24
N CYS A 134 1.13 -0.09 -12.83
CA CYS A 134 2.00 0.73 -13.67
C CYS A 134 3.47 0.32 -13.53
N PRO A 135 3.84 -0.94 -13.86
CA PRO A 135 5.17 -1.48 -13.58
C PRO A 135 6.31 -0.70 -14.27
N GLU A 136 6.11 -0.25 -15.51
CA GLU A 136 7.14 0.49 -16.26
C GLU A 136 7.47 1.82 -15.57
N THR A 137 6.44 2.56 -15.14
CA THR A 137 6.62 3.84 -14.44
C THR A 137 7.30 3.64 -13.09
N VAL A 138 6.86 2.65 -12.31
CA VAL A 138 7.45 2.36 -11.00
C VAL A 138 8.90 1.90 -11.15
N ASN A 139 9.20 1.03 -12.11
CA ASN A 139 10.56 0.56 -12.37
C ASN A 139 11.48 1.70 -12.81
N ALA A 140 11.02 2.62 -13.66
CA ALA A 140 11.79 3.80 -14.06
C ALA A 140 12.14 4.69 -12.86
N ILE A 141 11.17 4.95 -11.96
CA ILE A 141 11.38 5.72 -10.73
C ILE A 141 12.41 5.03 -9.84
N LEU A 142 12.27 3.72 -9.62
CA LEU A 142 13.18 2.95 -8.78
C LEU A 142 14.60 2.89 -9.37
N THR A 143 14.73 2.69 -10.67
CA THR A 143 16.03 2.69 -11.35
C THR A 143 16.73 4.04 -11.19
N ALA A 144 16.04 5.14 -11.42
CA ALA A 144 16.59 6.48 -11.23
C ALA A 144 16.98 6.75 -9.76
N PHE A 145 16.20 6.23 -8.81
CA PHE A 145 16.50 6.34 -7.38
C PHE A 145 17.78 5.57 -7.02
N PHE A 146 17.91 4.31 -7.42
CA PHE A 146 19.07 3.48 -7.09
C PHE A 146 20.36 4.03 -7.72
N ASN A 147 20.34 4.41 -9.00
CA ASN A 147 21.49 5.04 -9.65
C ASN A 147 21.97 6.31 -8.91
N ARG A 148 21.05 7.12 -8.39
CA ARG A 148 21.40 8.30 -7.61
C ARG A 148 22.01 7.97 -6.25
N VAL A 149 21.56 6.89 -5.60
CA VAL A 149 22.08 6.45 -4.30
C VAL A 149 23.49 5.89 -4.46
N GLU A 150 23.72 5.05 -5.48
CA GLU A 150 25.02 4.46 -5.79
C GLU A 150 26.07 5.56 -6.09
N ASN A 151 25.75 6.50 -6.99
CA ASN A 151 26.65 7.60 -7.35
C ASN A 151 27.02 8.53 -6.17
N LYS A 152 26.26 8.54 -5.07
CA LYS A 152 26.58 9.31 -3.86
C LYS A 152 27.51 8.58 -2.89
N GLN A 153 27.69 7.27 -3.05
CA GLN A 153 28.60 6.46 -2.20
C GLN A 153 30.02 6.44 -2.75
N ASP A 154 30.20 6.75 -4.04
CA ASP A 154 31.47 6.71 -4.74
C ASP A 154 32.19 8.08 -4.79
N GLY A 155 31.63 9.13 -4.19
CA GLY A 155 32.18 10.50 -4.13
C GLY A 155 32.35 11.01 -2.70
#